data_c9ca3d4d971ba1ac6d785c9dd624a050
#
_entry.id   c9ca3d4d971ba1ac6d785c9dd624a050
#
_cell.length_a   1.000
_cell.length_b   1.000
_cell.length_c   1.000
_cell.angle_alpha   90.00
_cell.angle_beta   90.00
_cell.angle_gamma   90.00
#
_symmetry.space_group_name_H-M   'P 1'
#
loop_
_entity.id
_entity.type
_entity.pdbx_description
1 polymer ?
#
loop_
_entity_poly.entity_id
_entity_poly.type
_entity_poly.pdbx_seq_one_letter_code
_entity_poly.pdbx_strand_id
1 'polypeptide(L)'
;MENKVLATVNGKEIMQQDLENSLLRFPQDRQAFFTTEEGKKQLLDQLISFELIHSYALDNETEKDEYYKVRLEDAKKEILTQTAINNILKDVKVTEEEVKDYYEANQNYFMTEDSVSARHILVDSLEQANEVKVKLEEGMNFEMAAIQYSNCPSKEQGGNLGQFTRGRMVSEFEEAAFNLNVNEISNPVKTQFGYHIIKVYEKNEKNVRPLSEVFDLIKREILNERESFKYMQFTESLKNVYKVNIL
;
A
#
# COMPACT_ATOMS: atom_id res chain seq x y z
N MET A 1 -7.32 -32.18 -13.59
CA MET A 1 -7.38 -31.95 -15.05
C MET A 1 -6.23 -32.75 -15.65
N GLU A 2 -6.46 -33.50 -16.75
CA GLU A 2 -5.38 -34.17 -17.45
C GLU A 2 -4.43 -33.09 -18.01
N ASN A 3 -3.13 -33.24 -17.71
CA ASN A 3 -2.10 -32.33 -18.16
C ASN A 3 -1.84 -32.61 -19.65
N LYS A 4 -2.45 -31.83 -20.53
CA LYS A 4 -2.43 -32.01 -21.98
C LYS A 4 -1.11 -31.51 -22.58
N VAL A 5 -0.50 -32.29 -23.48
CA VAL A 5 0.63 -31.83 -24.30
C VAL A 5 0.14 -30.82 -25.32
N LEU A 6 0.74 -29.65 -25.35
CA LEU A 6 0.39 -28.55 -26.26
C LEU A 6 1.36 -28.47 -27.46
N ALA A 7 2.65 -28.79 -27.25
CA ALA A 7 3.67 -28.80 -28.27
C ALA A 7 4.82 -29.76 -27.88
N THR A 8 5.65 -30.11 -28.85
CA THR A 8 6.91 -30.83 -28.61
C THR A 8 8.05 -30.12 -29.33
N VAL A 9 9.18 -29.94 -28.65
CA VAL A 9 10.38 -29.31 -29.20
C VAL A 9 11.56 -30.24 -28.89
N ASN A 10 12.25 -30.75 -29.91
CA ASN A 10 13.38 -31.66 -29.77
C ASN A 10 13.10 -32.85 -28.82
N GLY A 11 11.86 -33.39 -28.87
CA GLY A 11 11.42 -34.50 -28.00
C GLY A 11 10.97 -34.08 -26.60
N LYS A 12 11.13 -32.85 -26.19
CA LYS A 12 10.62 -32.31 -24.93
C LYS A 12 9.20 -31.82 -25.11
N GLU A 13 8.32 -32.23 -24.24
CA GLU A 13 6.92 -31.85 -24.26
C GLU A 13 6.72 -30.53 -23.52
N ILE A 14 5.90 -29.64 -24.09
CA ILE A 14 5.36 -28.41 -23.47
C ILE A 14 3.93 -28.70 -23.07
N MET A 15 3.67 -28.68 -21.78
CA MET A 15 2.41 -29.08 -21.20
C MET A 15 1.50 -27.87 -20.95
N GLN A 16 0.20 -28.13 -20.82
CA GLN A 16 -0.78 -27.13 -20.37
C GLN A 16 -0.33 -26.44 -19.05
N GLN A 17 0.25 -27.22 -18.12
CA GLN A 17 0.75 -26.72 -16.84
C GLN A 17 1.90 -25.72 -17.00
N ASP A 18 2.75 -25.88 -18.01
CA ASP A 18 3.85 -24.96 -18.29
C ASP A 18 3.33 -23.58 -18.71
N LEU A 19 2.26 -23.59 -19.50
CA LEU A 19 1.58 -22.37 -19.90
C LEU A 19 0.93 -21.66 -18.71
N GLU A 20 0.25 -22.41 -17.83
CA GLU A 20 -0.37 -21.89 -16.62
C GLU A 20 0.69 -21.33 -15.62
N ASN A 21 1.80 -22.05 -15.44
CA ASN A 21 2.91 -21.60 -14.60
C ASN A 21 3.58 -20.34 -15.17
N SER A 22 3.69 -20.23 -16.49
CA SER A 22 4.22 -19.03 -17.14
C SER A 22 3.28 -17.83 -16.97
N LEU A 23 1.98 -18.03 -17.03
CA LEU A 23 0.98 -17.01 -16.82
C LEU A 23 1.14 -16.33 -15.43
N LEU A 24 1.42 -17.12 -14.39
CA LEU A 24 1.60 -16.62 -13.02
C LEU A 24 2.82 -15.70 -12.84
N ARG A 25 3.75 -15.67 -13.80
CA ARG A 25 4.94 -14.80 -13.77
C ARG A 25 4.64 -13.39 -14.27
N PHE A 26 3.50 -13.16 -14.92
CA PHE A 26 3.11 -11.85 -15.41
C PHE A 26 2.35 -11.06 -14.34
N PRO A 27 2.45 -9.71 -14.34
CA PRO A 27 1.60 -8.85 -13.53
C PRO A 27 0.11 -9.09 -13.81
N GLN A 28 -0.72 -8.90 -12.78
CA GLN A 28 -2.16 -9.22 -12.83
C GLN A 28 -2.92 -8.53 -13.99
N ASP A 29 -2.55 -7.30 -14.30
CA ASP A 29 -3.11 -6.52 -15.41
C ASP A 29 -2.85 -7.14 -16.78
N ARG A 30 -1.72 -7.85 -16.94
CA ARG A 30 -1.36 -8.56 -18.19
C ARG A 30 -1.90 -9.99 -18.27
N GLN A 31 -2.17 -10.62 -17.13
CA GLN A 31 -2.68 -11.99 -17.12
C GLN A 31 -4.02 -12.11 -17.87
N ALA A 32 -4.89 -11.09 -17.79
CA ALA A 32 -6.18 -11.08 -18.45
C ALA A 32 -6.06 -11.28 -19.98
N PHE A 33 -5.06 -10.70 -20.63
CA PHE A 33 -4.82 -10.90 -22.07
C PHE A 33 -4.46 -12.36 -22.39
N PHE A 34 -3.59 -12.97 -21.60
CA PHE A 34 -3.12 -14.34 -21.83
C PHE A 34 -4.17 -15.42 -21.50
N THR A 35 -5.33 -15.05 -20.95
CA THR A 35 -6.48 -15.97 -20.82
C THR A 35 -7.28 -16.11 -22.11
N THR A 36 -7.12 -15.20 -23.08
CA THR A 36 -7.75 -15.28 -24.41
C THR A 36 -7.07 -16.34 -25.28
N GLU A 37 -7.77 -16.84 -26.30
CA GLU A 37 -7.18 -17.83 -27.23
C GLU A 37 -5.94 -17.28 -27.97
N GLU A 38 -5.97 -16.00 -28.35
CA GLU A 38 -4.82 -15.33 -28.98
C GLU A 38 -3.65 -15.18 -28.01
N GLY A 39 -3.93 -14.75 -26.78
CA GLY A 39 -2.93 -14.63 -25.72
C GLY A 39 -2.30 -15.97 -25.35
N LYS A 40 -3.10 -17.04 -25.23
CA LYS A 40 -2.59 -18.41 -25.00
C LYS A 40 -1.68 -18.87 -26.13
N LYS A 41 -2.06 -18.62 -27.38
CA LYS A 41 -1.23 -18.95 -28.53
C LYS A 41 0.09 -18.19 -28.49
N GLN A 42 0.06 -16.91 -28.20
CA GLN A 42 1.27 -16.09 -28.07
C GLN A 42 2.20 -16.59 -26.96
N LEU A 43 1.62 -16.99 -25.81
CA LEU A 43 2.38 -17.53 -24.69
C LEU A 43 3.00 -18.90 -25.04
N LEU A 44 2.26 -19.75 -25.76
CA LEU A 44 2.76 -21.02 -26.24
C LEU A 44 3.92 -20.82 -27.25
N ASP A 45 3.81 -19.88 -28.18
CA ASP A 45 4.87 -19.55 -29.13
C ASP A 45 6.13 -19.03 -28.41
N GLN A 46 5.98 -18.28 -27.32
CA GLN A 46 7.10 -17.88 -26.47
C GLN A 46 7.77 -19.08 -25.77
N LEU A 47 6.99 -20.02 -25.22
CA LEU A 47 7.52 -21.24 -24.61
C LEU A 47 8.26 -22.10 -25.62
N ILE A 48 7.71 -22.27 -26.83
CA ILE A 48 8.36 -22.98 -27.93
C ILE A 48 9.70 -22.30 -28.28
N SER A 49 9.69 -20.98 -28.45
CA SER A 49 10.91 -20.21 -28.76
C SER A 49 11.97 -20.35 -27.67
N PHE A 50 11.56 -20.31 -26.40
CA PHE A 50 12.47 -20.52 -25.28
C PHE A 50 13.10 -21.91 -25.31
N GLU A 51 12.32 -22.96 -25.59
CA GLU A 51 12.81 -24.33 -25.65
C GLU A 51 13.72 -24.58 -26.86
N LEU A 52 13.44 -23.93 -28.00
CA LEU A 52 14.31 -23.95 -29.17
C LEU A 52 15.69 -23.33 -28.85
N ILE A 53 15.71 -22.17 -28.20
CA ILE A 53 16.95 -21.49 -27.80
C ILE A 53 17.71 -22.33 -26.76
N HIS A 54 16.99 -22.96 -25.81
CA HIS A 54 17.60 -23.84 -24.84
C HIS A 54 18.25 -25.07 -25.51
N SER A 55 17.58 -25.71 -26.46
CA SER A 55 18.14 -26.81 -27.25
C SER A 55 19.38 -26.39 -28.04
N TYR A 56 19.31 -25.23 -28.69
CA TYR A 56 20.46 -24.63 -29.38
C TYR A 56 21.65 -24.39 -28.43
N ALA A 57 21.38 -23.88 -27.23
CA ALA A 57 22.42 -23.63 -26.24
C ALA A 57 23.11 -24.93 -25.79
N LEU A 58 22.36 -26.02 -25.62
CA LEU A 58 22.91 -27.35 -25.29
C LEU A 58 23.77 -27.90 -26.44
N ASP A 59 23.27 -27.85 -27.69
CA ASP A 59 23.96 -28.34 -28.86
C ASP A 59 25.27 -27.56 -29.12
N ASN A 60 25.38 -26.33 -28.70
CA ASN A 60 26.56 -25.47 -28.82
C ASN A 60 27.39 -25.43 -27.52
N GLU A 61 27.12 -26.33 -26.58
CA GLU A 61 27.89 -26.46 -25.34
C GLU A 61 28.00 -25.15 -24.53
N THR A 62 26.95 -24.31 -24.57
CA THR A 62 26.94 -23.01 -23.90
C THR A 62 27.12 -23.13 -22.37
N GLU A 63 26.84 -24.30 -21.79
CA GLU A 63 27.12 -24.58 -20.39
C GLU A 63 28.65 -24.62 -20.07
N LYS A 64 29.53 -24.66 -21.08
CA LYS A 64 30.99 -24.54 -20.90
C LYS A 64 31.44 -23.08 -20.79
N ASP A 65 30.60 -22.14 -21.16
CA ASP A 65 30.89 -20.71 -21.06
C ASP A 65 31.18 -20.30 -19.59
N GLU A 66 32.20 -19.47 -19.40
CA GLU A 66 32.62 -19.05 -18.07
C GLU A 66 31.58 -18.19 -17.38
N TYR A 67 30.86 -17.34 -18.13
CA TYR A 67 29.76 -16.54 -17.60
C TYR A 67 28.63 -17.43 -17.08
N TYR A 68 28.26 -18.49 -17.85
CA TYR A 68 27.24 -19.43 -17.40
C TYR A 68 27.65 -20.14 -16.11
N LYS A 69 28.89 -20.62 -16.00
CA LYS A 69 29.40 -21.32 -14.81
C LYS A 69 29.36 -20.43 -13.57
N VAL A 70 29.84 -19.20 -13.69
CA VAL A 70 29.82 -18.24 -12.58
C VAL A 70 28.36 -17.98 -12.13
N ARG A 71 27.46 -17.73 -13.08
CA ARG A 71 26.04 -17.49 -12.77
C ARG A 71 25.35 -18.70 -12.14
N LEU A 72 25.72 -19.90 -12.57
CA LEU A 72 25.17 -21.13 -12.00
C LEU A 72 25.62 -21.34 -10.55
N GLU A 73 26.88 -21.10 -10.24
CA GLU A 73 27.42 -21.22 -8.87
C GLU A 73 26.81 -20.15 -7.95
N ASP A 74 26.63 -18.90 -8.41
CA ASP A 74 25.93 -17.86 -7.67
C ASP A 74 24.48 -18.26 -7.38
N ALA A 75 23.75 -18.76 -8.39
CA ALA A 75 22.38 -19.21 -8.23
C ALA A 75 22.27 -20.41 -7.25
N LYS A 76 23.18 -21.37 -7.32
CA LYS A 76 23.24 -22.49 -6.37
C LYS A 76 23.44 -22.01 -4.94
N LYS A 77 24.37 -21.07 -4.73
CA LYS A 77 24.65 -20.49 -3.40
C LYS A 77 23.42 -19.76 -2.85
N GLU A 78 22.78 -18.95 -3.69
CA GLU A 78 21.56 -18.20 -3.32
C GLU A 78 20.43 -19.16 -2.92
N ILE A 79 20.11 -20.15 -3.79
CA ILE A 79 19.04 -21.12 -3.54
C ILE A 79 19.31 -21.92 -2.25
N LEU A 80 20.56 -22.39 -2.05
CA LEU A 80 20.94 -23.14 -0.87
C LEU A 80 20.78 -22.30 0.40
N THR A 81 21.24 -21.05 0.37
CA THR A 81 21.13 -20.13 1.49
C THR A 81 19.66 -19.83 1.81
N GLN A 82 18.86 -19.50 0.80
CA GLN A 82 17.43 -19.22 0.99
C GLN A 82 16.66 -20.42 1.50
N THR A 83 17.00 -21.62 1.01
CA THR A 83 16.40 -22.88 1.49
C THR A 83 16.73 -23.12 2.97
N ALA A 84 17.98 -22.87 3.38
CA ALA A 84 18.38 -22.98 4.76
C ALA A 84 17.64 -21.98 5.66
N ILE A 85 17.52 -20.73 5.24
CA ILE A 85 16.76 -19.68 5.95
C ILE A 85 15.28 -20.11 6.09
N ASN A 86 14.64 -20.52 5.01
CA ASN A 86 13.24 -20.96 5.04
C ASN A 86 13.04 -22.14 5.99
N ASN A 87 13.96 -23.10 6.03
CA ASN A 87 13.91 -24.25 6.94
C ASN A 87 14.03 -23.83 8.42
N ILE A 88 14.81 -22.81 8.72
CA ILE A 88 14.96 -22.28 10.08
C ILE A 88 13.69 -21.56 10.51
N LEU A 89 13.06 -20.82 9.60
CA LEU A 89 11.92 -19.96 9.90
C LEU A 89 10.56 -20.67 9.79
N LYS A 90 10.46 -21.83 9.13
CA LYS A 90 9.18 -22.54 8.83
C LYS A 90 8.27 -22.79 10.03
N ASP A 91 8.86 -22.92 11.22
CA ASP A 91 8.13 -23.21 12.47
C ASP A 91 7.79 -21.94 13.25
N VAL A 92 8.17 -20.76 12.77
CA VAL A 92 7.78 -19.48 13.39
C VAL A 92 6.31 -19.22 13.07
N LYS A 93 5.51 -19.07 14.09
CA LYS A 93 4.07 -18.85 13.97
C LYS A 93 3.62 -17.80 14.97
N VAL A 94 2.52 -17.18 14.67
CA VAL A 94 1.80 -16.25 15.55
C VAL A 94 0.37 -16.74 15.67
N THR A 95 -0.09 -16.92 16.90
CA THR A 95 -1.46 -17.34 17.20
C THR A 95 -2.41 -16.12 17.19
N GLU A 96 -3.71 -16.38 17.07
CA GLU A 96 -4.71 -15.32 17.18
C GLU A 96 -4.78 -14.73 18.60
N GLU A 97 -4.49 -15.52 19.63
CA GLU A 97 -4.44 -15.08 21.01
C GLU A 97 -3.32 -14.04 21.22
N GLU A 98 -2.13 -14.32 20.70
CA GLU A 98 -0.99 -13.38 20.78
C GLU A 98 -1.30 -12.06 20.06
N VAL A 99 -2.03 -12.09 18.94
CA VAL A 99 -2.47 -10.87 18.25
C VAL A 99 -3.44 -10.06 19.10
N LYS A 100 -4.38 -10.74 19.80
CA LYS A 100 -5.33 -10.09 20.71
C LYS A 100 -4.61 -9.46 21.90
N ASP A 101 -3.72 -10.22 22.54
CA ASP A 101 -2.93 -9.75 23.69
C ASP A 101 -2.09 -8.53 23.32
N TYR A 102 -1.45 -8.56 22.14
CA TYR A 102 -0.69 -7.43 21.63
C TYR A 102 -1.58 -6.20 21.40
N TYR A 103 -2.74 -6.39 20.79
CA TYR A 103 -3.71 -5.31 20.56
C TYR A 103 -4.19 -4.70 21.88
N GLU A 104 -4.56 -5.52 22.86
CA GLU A 104 -5.04 -5.05 24.16
C GLU A 104 -3.96 -4.27 24.93
N ALA A 105 -2.72 -4.76 24.90
CA ALA A 105 -1.59 -4.10 25.54
C ALA A 105 -1.15 -2.80 24.84
N ASN A 106 -1.47 -2.63 23.56
CA ASN A 106 -0.94 -1.57 22.71
C ASN A 106 -2.02 -0.71 22.05
N GLN A 107 -3.21 -0.59 22.60
CA GLN A 107 -4.34 0.15 22.01
C GLN A 107 -4.00 1.58 21.59
N ASN A 108 -3.07 2.23 22.28
CA ASN A 108 -2.62 3.58 21.96
C ASN A 108 -1.97 3.71 20.56
N TYR A 109 -1.34 2.65 20.06
CA TYR A 109 -0.75 2.63 18.71
C TYR A 109 -1.79 2.55 17.59
N PHE A 110 -3.01 2.12 17.95
CA PHE A 110 -4.10 1.94 17.00
C PHE A 110 -5.14 3.06 17.08
N MET A 111 -4.84 4.13 17.82
CA MET A 111 -5.74 5.28 17.89
C MET A 111 -5.71 6.08 16.59
N THR A 112 -6.90 6.41 16.09
CA THR A 112 -7.06 7.44 15.06
C THR A 112 -6.90 8.83 15.68
N GLU A 113 -6.61 9.83 14.88
CA GLU A 113 -6.65 11.22 15.32
C GLU A 113 -8.04 11.80 15.11
N ASP A 114 -8.41 12.80 15.92
CA ASP A 114 -9.57 13.64 15.63
C ASP A 114 -9.43 14.27 14.26
N SER A 115 -10.48 14.22 13.45
CA SER A 115 -10.48 14.87 12.14
C SER A 115 -11.83 15.48 11.81
N VAL A 116 -11.79 16.53 11.01
CA VAL A 116 -12.99 17.18 10.48
C VAL A 116 -12.85 17.33 8.97
N SER A 117 -13.99 17.20 8.28
CA SER A 117 -14.10 17.55 6.88
C SER A 117 -14.91 18.85 6.78
N ALA A 118 -14.32 19.86 6.16
CA ALA A 118 -14.94 21.19 6.15
C ALA A 118 -14.86 21.87 4.78
N ARG A 119 -15.76 22.82 4.60
CA ARG A 119 -15.70 23.82 3.54
C ARG A 119 -15.47 25.18 4.16
N HIS A 120 -14.89 26.11 3.41
CA HIS A 120 -14.73 27.48 3.85
C HIS A 120 -14.94 28.50 2.74
N ILE A 121 -15.24 29.73 3.17
CA ILE A 121 -15.27 30.93 2.34
C ILE A 121 -14.30 31.91 2.97
N LEU A 122 -13.31 32.37 2.21
CA LEU A 122 -12.34 33.37 2.65
C LEU A 122 -12.64 34.69 1.99
N VAL A 123 -12.74 35.75 2.78
CA VAL A 123 -12.95 37.13 2.33
C VAL A 123 -12.03 38.11 3.07
N ASP A 124 -11.87 39.32 2.55
CA ASP A 124 -10.84 40.24 3.04
C ASP A 124 -11.30 41.03 4.28
N SER A 125 -12.63 41.26 4.46
CA SER A 125 -13.15 42.06 5.55
C SER A 125 -14.23 41.37 6.36
N LEU A 126 -14.42 41.84 7.60
CA LEU A 126 -15.47 41.36 8.48
C LEU A 126 -16.87 41.67 7.92
N GLU A 127 -17.03 42.83 7.28
CA GLU A 127 -18.28 43.28 6.65
C GLU A 127 -18.69 42.26 5.56
N GLN A 128 -17.79 41.94 4.67
CA GLN A 128 -18.03 40.92 3.62
C GLN A 128 -18.38 39.56 4.21
N ALA A 129 -17.67 39.13 5.26
CA ALA A 129 -17.94 37.87 5.92
C ALA A 129 -19.35 37.82 6.52
N ASN A 130 -19.79 38.93 7.16
CA ASN A 130 -21.12 39.03 7.70
C ASN A 130 -22.21 39.05 6.60
N GLU A 131 -21.98 39.74 5.48
CA GLU A 131 -22.89 39.73 4.34
C GLU A 131 -23.08 38.33 3.76
N VAL A 132 -21.97 37.61 3.58
CA VAL A 132 -22.00 36.21 3.07
C VAL A 132 -22.73 35.32 4.09
N LYS A 133 -22.46 35.49 5.38
CA LYS A 133 -23.14 34.71 6.43
C LYS A 133 -24.64 34.90 6.41
N VAL A 134 -25.12 36.13 6.29
CA VAL A 134 -26.57 36.43 6.17
C VAL A 134 -27.19 35.71 4.98
N LYS A 135 -26.52 35.72 3.80
CA LYS A 135 -27.02 35.03 2.61
C LYS A 135 -27.10 33.51 2.82
N LEU A 136 -26.13 32.93 3.55
CA LEU A 136 -26.14 31.51 3.90
C LEU A 136 -27.29 31.17 4.86
N GLU A 137 -27.58 32.06 5.83
CA GLU A 137 -28.70 31.95 6.76
C GLU A 137 -30.06 32.10 6.04
N GLU A 138 -30.13 32.91 4.97
CA GLU A 138 -31.29 33.06 4.09
C GLU A 138 -31.48 31.88 3.12
N GLY A 139 -30.59 30.88 3.17
CA GLY A 139 -30.70 29.61 2.41
C GLY A 139 -29.85 29.52 1.16
N MET A 140 -28.89 30.45 0.95
CA MET A 140 -27.92 30.29 -0.14
C MET A 140 -27.09 29.03 0.07
N ASN A 141 -26.88 28.25 -1.01
CA ASN A 141 -26.03 27.08 -0.95
C ASN A 141 -24.58 27.47 -0.67
N PHE A 142 -23.94 26.79 0.28
CA PHE A 142 -22.57 27.11 0.73
C PHE A 142 -21.54 27.02 -0.39
N GLU A 143 -21.66 26.00 -1.28
CA GLU A 143 -20.75 25.78 -2.39
C GLU A 143 -20.85 26.92 -3.41
N MET A 144 -22.08 27.35 -3.71
CA MET A 144 -22.32 28.49 -4.61
C MET A 144 -21.79 29.81 -3.99
N ALA A 145 -21.96 29.99 -2.68
CA ALA A 145 -21.39 31.12 -1.98
C ALA A 145 -19.85 31.12 -2.01
N ALA A 146 -19.24 29.95 -1.84
CA ALA A 146 -17.78 29.80 -1.95
C ALA A 146 -17.27 30.15 -3.36
N ILE A 147 -17.94 29.66 -4.40
CA ILE A 147 -17.58 29.99 -5.79
C ILE A 147 -17.69 31.48 -6.05
N GLN A 148 -18.74 32.11 -5.53
CA GLN A 148 -19.06 33.53 -5.82
C GLN A 148 -18.23 34.52 -5.00
N TYR A 149 -17.98 34.23 -3.72
CA TYR A 149 -17.42 35.21 -2.79
C TYR A 149 -16.03 34.87 -2.27
N SER A 150 -15.56 33.61 -2.35
CA SER A 150 -14.30 33.24 -1.75
C SER A 150 -13.10 33.70 -2.57
N ASN A 151 -12.09 34.23 -1.87
CA ASN A 151 -10.77 34.57 -2.43
C ASN A 151 -9.81 33.37 -2.43
N CYS A 152 -10.19 32.25 -1.77
CA CYS A 152 -9.35 31.05 -1.72
C CYS A 152 -9.46 30.24 -3.01
N PRO A 153 -8.35 29.63 -3.52
CA PRO A 153 -8.38 28.72 -4.66
C PRO A 153 -9.35 27.54 -4.53
N SER A 154 -9.66 27.10 -3.29
CA SER A 154 -10.65 26.04 -3.02
C SER A 154 -12.06 26.39 -3.49
N LYS A 155 -12.34 27.66 -3.83
CA LYS A 155 -13.64 28.10 -4.37
C LYS A 155 -14.10 27.31 -5.58
N GLU A 156 -13.16 26.91 -6.46
CA GLU A 156 -13.46 26.12 -7.65
C GLU A 156 -14.08 24.74 -7.32
N GLN A 157 -13.84 24.27 -6.08
CA GLN A 157 -14.42 23.05 -5.54
C GLN A 157 -15.48 23.36 -4.45
N GLY A 158 -16.12 24.53 -4.53
CA GLY A 158 -17.14 24.94 -3.55
C GLY A 158 -16.59 25.15 -2.14
N GLY A 159 -15.33 25.57 -2.01
CA GLY A 159 -14.65 25.81 -0.75
C GLY A 159 -14.18 24.55 -0.02
N ASN A 160 -14.21 23.39 -0.67
CA ASN A 160 -13.87 22.11 -0.03
C ASN A 160 -12.38 22.03 0.33
N LEU A 161 -12.09 21.74 1.61
CA LEU A 161 -10.74 21.51 2.13
C LEU A 161 -10.43 20.02 2.35
N GLY A 162 -11.42 19.14 2.14
CA GLY A 162 -11.30 17.73 2.49
C GLY A 162 -11.24 17.49 3.99
N GLN A 163 -10.78 16.32 4.37
CA GLN A 163 -10.56 15.91 5.74
C GLN A 163 -9.18 16.37 6.23
N PHE A 164 -9.12 16.92 7.42
CA PHE A 164 -7.87 17.31 8.08
C PHE A 164 -7.88 17.00 9.57
N THR A 165 -6.71 16.70 10.10
CA THR A 165 -6.44 16.48 11.52
C THR A 165 -5.91 17.77 12.17
N ARG A 166 -5.78 17.77 13.50
CA ARG A 166 -5.17 18.89 14.22
C ARG A 166 -3.70 19.11 13.77
N GLY A 167 -3.26 20.38 13.82
CA GLY A 167 -1.93 20.80 13.38
C GLY A 167 -1.77 20.97 11.85
N ARG A 168 -2.86 20.88 11.08
CA ARG A 168 -2.83 21.05 9.62
C ARG A 168 -3.28 22.43 9.15
N MET A 169 -4.03 23.14 9.98
CA MET A 169 -4.57 24.46 9.67
C MET A 169 -4.02 25.51 10.65
N VAL A 170 -4.18 26.80 10.33
CA VAL A 170 -3.85 27.86 11.28
C VAL A 170 -4.74 27.77 12.51
N SER A 171 -4.19 28.11 13.67
CA SER A 171 -4.79 27.82 14.99
C SER A 171 -6.23 28.29 15.12
N GLU A 172 -6.49 29.53 14.71
CA GLU A 172 -7.80 30.15 14.82
C GLU A 172 -8.88 29.46 13.96
N PHE A 173 -8.47 29.02 12.76
CA PHE A 173 -9.32 28.25 11.87
C PHE A 173 -9.59 26.86 12.43
N GLU A 174 -8.55 26.19 12.91
CA GLU A 174 -8.61 24.85 13.47
C GLU A 174 -9.52 24.81 14.69
N GLU A 175 -9.30 25.71 15.65
CA GLU A 175 -10.15 25.79 16.84
C GLU A 175 -11.63 25.99 16.49
N ALA A 176 -11.91 26.88 15.56
CA ALA A 176 -13.28 27.12 15.11
C ALA A 176 -13.87 25.86 14.45
N ALA A 177 -13.15 25.22 13.51
CA ALA A 177 -13.63 24.04 12.79
C ALA A 177 -13.89 22.85 13.73
N PHE A 178 -12.99 22.58 14.67
CA PHE A 178 -13.14 21.47 15.61
C PHE A 178 -14.23 21.71 16.68
N ASN A 179 -14.59 22.95 16.95
CA ASN A 179 -15.68 23.31 17.91
C ASN A 179 -17.07 23.32 17.27
N LEU A 180 -17.18 23.45 15.94
CA LEU A 180 -18.47 23.44 15.24
C LEU A 180 -19.10 22.03 15.28
N ASN A 181 -20.43 22.00 15.30
CA ASN A 181 -21.18 20.76 15.06
C ASN A 181 -21.26 20.47 13.55
N VAL A 182 -21.56 19.21 13.21
CA VAL A 182 -21.77 18.82 11.80
C VAL A 182 -22.95 19.63 11.21
N ASN A 183 -22.74 20.20 10.03
CA ASN A 183 -23.64 21.10 9.30
C ASN A 183 -23.79 22.51 9.89
N GLU A 184 -23.10 22.82 10.96
CA GLU A 184 -23.08 24.18 11.52
C GLU A 184 -22.17 25.09 10.69
N ILE A 185 -22.60 26.37 10.56
CA ILE A 185 -21.83 27.42 9.89
C ILE A 185 -21.26 28.35 10.99
N SER A 186 -19.96 28.61 10.92
CA SER A 186 -19.27 29.45 11.91
C SER A 186 -19.71 30.91 11.86
N ASN A 187 -19.44 31.65 12.94
CA ASN A 187 -19.23 33.08 12.84
C ASN A 187 -17.97 33.37 12.01
N PRO A 188 -17.80 34.62 11.49
CA PRO A 188 -16.56 35.00 10.85
C PRO A 188 -15.34 34.76 11.74
N VAL A 189 -14.38 33.92 11.27
CA VAL A 189 -13.14 33.57 11.97
C VAL A 189 -12.00 34.36 11.35
N LYS A 190 -11.34 35.22 12.13
CA LYS A 190 -10.21 36.02 11.68
C LYS A 190 -8.94 35.20 11.72
N THR A 191 -8.18 35.22 10.63
CA THR A 191 -6.81 34.64 10.53
C THR A 191 -5.87 35.68 9.86
N GLN A 192 -4.62 35.31 9.70
CA GLN A 192 -3.66 36.13 8.92
C GLN A 192 -4.04 36.29 7.44
N PHE A 193 -4.91 35.44 6.90
CA PHE A 193 -5.32 35.46 5.48
C PHE A 193 -6.60 36.28 5.24
N GLY A 194 -7.30 36.68 6.27
CA GLY A 194 -8.60 37.38 6.17
C GLY A 194 -9.64 36.77 7.12
N TYR A 195 -10.90 36.81 6.71
CA TYR A 195 -12.03 36.27 7.48
C TYR A 195 -12.60 35.04 6.81
N HIS A 196 -12.75 33.98 7.57
CA HIS A 196 -13.26 32.68 7.11
C HIS A 196 -14.68 32.47 7.64
N ILE A 197 -15.56 31.95 6.78
CA ILE A 197 -16.80 31.30 7.17
C ILE A 197 -16.58 29.81 6.93
N ILE A 198 -16.80 29.00 7.95
CA ILE A 198 -16.48 27.56 7.96
C ILE A 198 -17.77 26.76 8.10
N LYS A 199 -17.92 25.69 7.34
CA LYS A 199 -18.99 24.71 7.52
C LYS A 199 -18.36 23.32 7.61
N VAL A 200 -18.56 22.64 8.74
CA VAL A 200 -18.15 21.25 8.93
C VAL A 200 -19.25 20.33 8.41
N TYR A 201 -18.91 19.35 7.59
CA TYR A 201 -19.88 18.38 7.08
C TYR A 201 -19.62 16.95 7.57
N GLU A 202 -18.45 16.68 8.15
CA GLU A 202 -18.14 15.42 8.79
C GLU A 202 -17.17 15.66 9.95
N LYS A 203 -17.31 14.87 11.02
CA LYS A 203 -16.46 14.95 12.20
C LYS A 203 -16.20 13.53 12.69
N ASN A 204 -14.93 13.16 12.76
CA ASN A 204 -14.50 11.86 13.26
C ASN A 204 -13.72 12.09 14.55
N GLU A 205 -14.25 11.55 15.63
CA GLU A 205 -13.59 11.59 16.93
C GLU A 205 -12.47 10.56 16.98
N LYS A 206 -11.48 10.88 17.80
CA LYS A 206 -10.40 9.98 18.12
C LYS A 206 -10.96 8.65 18.65
N ASN A 207 -10.61 7.56 17.98
CA ASN A 207 -11.09 6.24 18.34
C ASN A 207 -9.99 5.21 18.18
N VAL A 208 -10.09 4.07 18.87
CA VAL A 208 -9.20 2.95 18.67
C VAL A 208 -9.71 2.15 17.46
N ARG A 209 -8.87 1.97 16.46
CA ARG A 209 -9.21 1.12 15.31
C ARG A 209 -9.55 -0.29 15.80
N PRO A 210 -10.67 -0.87 15.39
CA PRO A 210 -11.07 -2.19 15.85
C PRO A 210 -10.02 -3.26 15.45
N LEU A 211 -9.89 -4.29 16.29
CA LEU A 211 -8.95 -5.38 16.04
C LEU A 211 -9.10 -5.99 14.64
N SER A 212 -10.32 -6.09 14.13
CA SER A 212 -10.60 -6.64 12.79
C SER A 212 -9.90 -5.88 11.65
N GLU A 213 -9.65 -4.58 11.82
CA GLU A 213 -8.97 -3.76 10.81
C GLU A 213 -7.43 -3.85 10.90
N VAL A 214 -6.91 -4.15 12.09
CA VAL A 214 -5.48 -4.14 12.36
C VAL A 214 -4.91 -5.54 12.60
N PHE A 215 -5.75 -6.57 12.60
CA PHE A 215 -5.38 -7.95 12.90
C PHE A 215 -4.21 -8.46 12.05
N ASP A 216 -4.32 -8.34 10.74
CA ASP A 216 -3.28 -8.83 9.82
C ASP A 216 -2.00 -7.98 9.88
N LEU A 217 -2.14 -6.68 10.19
CA LEU A 217 -1.00 -5.80 10.43
C LEU A 217 -0.22 -6.27 11.64
N ILE A 218 -0.89 -6.44 12.79
CA ILE A 218 -0.29 -6.90 14.04
C ILE A 218 0.35 -8.27 13.87
N LYS A 219 -0.38 -9.21 13.25
CA LYS A 219 0.12 -10.57 13.01
C LYS A 219 1.42 -10.57 12.22
N ARG A 220 1.48 -9.74 11.18
CA ARG A 220 2.68 -9.59 10.34
C ARG A 220 3.84 -8.95 11.11
N GLU A 221 3.56 -7.95 11.92
CA GLU A 221 4.57 -7.27 12.74
C GLU A 221 5.21 -8.24 13.74
N ILE A 222 4.41 -8.98 14.52
CA ILE A 222 4.90 -9.98 15.46
C ILE A 222 5.67 -11.10 14.73
N LEU A 223 5.16 -11.55 13.58
CA LEU A 223 5.83 -12.59 12.78
C LEU A 223 7.21 -12.11 12.31
N ASN A 224 7.28 -10.93 11.73
CA ASN A 224 8.54 -10.34 11.24
C ASN A 224 9.57 -10.16 12.36
N GLU A 225 9.12 -9.71 13.53
CA GLU A 225 10.00 -9.56 14.70
C GLU A 225 10.56 -10.91 15.15
N ARG A 226 9.73 -11.95 15.25
CA ARG A 226 10.13 -13.30 15.63
C ARG A 226 11.07 -13.93 14.61
N GLU A 227 10.77 -13.79 13.33
CA GLU A 227 11.62 -14.29 12.26
C GLU A 227 12.98 -13.61 12.27
N SER A 228 13.01 -12.27 12.44
CA SER A 228 14.24 -11.50 12.53
C SER A 228 15.07 -11.92 13.76
N PHE A 229 14.43 -12.10 14.91
CA PHE A 229 15.10 -12.55 16.12
C PHE A 229 15.68 -13.97 15.96
N LYS A 230 14.90 -14.90 15.42
CA LYS A 230 15.32 -16.28 15.18
C LYS A 230 16.47 -16.35 14.18
N TYR A 231 16.38 -15.57 13.10
CA TYR A 231 17.46 -15.45 12.11
C TYR A 231 18.75 -14.91 12.74
N MET A 232 18.65 -13.84 13.52
CA MET A 232 19.80 -13.25 14.22
C MET A 232 20.43 -14.24 15.20
N GLN A 233 19.65 -14.91 16.04
CA GLN A 233 20.16 -15.93 16.96
C GLN A 233 20.88 -17.07 16.22
N PHE A 234 20.27 -17.53 15.12
CA PHE A 234 20.87 -18.61 14.34
C PHE A 234 22.18 -18.18 13.70
N THR A 235 22.21 -17.02 13.05
CA THR A 235 23.46 -16.52 12.43
C THR A 235 24.56 -16.25 13.46
N GLU A 236 24.21 -15.79 14.64
CA GLU A 236 25.19 -15.64 15.74
C GLU A 236 25.72 -16.99 16.20
N SER A 237 24.87 -18.02 16.33
CA SER A 237 25.30 -19.37 16.67
C SER A 237 26.29 -19.97 15.66
N LEU A 238 26.14 -19.62 14.39
CA LEU A 238 27.04 -20.08 13.32
C LEU A 238 28.47 -19.53 13.47
N LYS A 239 28.65 -18.36 14.09
CA LYS A 239 29.98 -17.79 14.37
C LYS A 239 30.78 -18.64 15.34
N ASN A 240 30.12 -19.46 16.17
CA ASN A 240 30.79 -20.42 17.03
C ASN A 240 31.24 -21.70 16.29
N VAL A 241 30.63 -21.98 15.13
CA VAL A 241 30.90 -23.15 14.32
C VAL A 241 31.88 -22.85 13.19
N TYR A 242 31.75 -21.67 12.59
CA TYR A 242 32.54 -21.25 11.44
C TYR A 242 33.47 -20.09 11.80
N LYS A 243 34.73 -20.22 11.38
CA LYS A 243 35.72 -19.17 11.64
C LYS A 243 35.42 -17.93 10.79
N VAL A 244 35.22 -16.80 11.47
CA VAL A 244 34.99 -15.48 10.85
C VAL A 244 36.23 -14.62 11.10
N ASN A 245 36.85 -14.09 10.07
CA ASN A 245 37.91 -13.09 10.15
C ASN A 245 37.41 -11.82 9.45
N ILE A 246 37.39 -10.71 10.19
CA ILE A 246 37.14 -9.37 9.62
C ILE A 246 38.51 -8.73 9.41
N LEU A 247 38.78 -8.26 8.20
CA LEU A 247 40.06 -7.66 7.79
C LEU A 247 39.96 -6.14 7.76
#